data_51c133cd3353fac62f60bb608b0c8eb8
#
_entry.id   51c133cd3353fac62f60bb608b0c8eb8
#
_cell.length_a   1.000
_cell.length_b   1.000
_cell.length_c   1.000
_cell.angle_alpha   90.00
_cell.angle_beta   90.00
_cell.angle_gamma   90.00
#
_symmetry.space_group_name_H-M   'P 1'
#
loop_
_entity.id
_entity.type
_entity.pdbx_description
1 polymer ?
#
loop_
_entity_poly.entity_id
_entity_poly.type
_entity_poly.pdbx_seq_one_letter_code
_entity_poly.pdbx_strand_id
1 'polypeptide(L)'
;RRVLFRSARFDAPGEGPGGFERFLARAHALGLGVIVDWVPAHFPSDAHGLAQFDGTHLYEHADPREGYHQDWNTLIYNFGRTEVRNFLVGSALFWLERYDVDGLRVDAVASMLYRDYSRNAGEWVPNAYGGRENLEAIDFLRELNRAVYRELPDVHTIAEESTAWPMVSRPTEVGGLGFGMKWDMGWMHDTLKYMARDPVHRKYHHNQLTFRSLYAFTENFILPLSHDEVVHGKKAMLSKMPGDMWQ
;
A
#
# COMPACT_ATOMS: atom_id res chain seq x y z
N ARG A 1 3.38 12.37 -0.30
CA ARG A 1 4.41 13.41 -0.03
C ARG A 1 5.25 13.01 1.18
N ARG A 2 6.49 12.54 1.08
CA ARG A 2 7.49 12.37 2.15
C ARG A 2 7.70 10.97 2.74
N VAL A 3 7.37 9.89 2.08
CA VAL A 3 7.76 8.56 2.61
C VAL A 3 9.26 8.30 2.45
N LEU A 4 9.87 8.77 1.37
CA LEU A 4 11.31 8.60 1.09
C LEU A 4 12.28 9.28 2.08
N PHE A 5 11.80 10.25 2.89
CA PHE A 5 12.66 10.98 3.85
C PHE A 5 12.41 10.62 5.33
N ARG A 6 11.53 9.67 5.63
CA ARG A 6 11.24 9.32 7.03
C ARG A 6 12.39 8.59 7.70
N SER A 7 13.11 7.74 6.98
CA SER A 7 14.30 7.06 7.51
C SER A 7 15.42 8.02 7.92
N ALA A 8 15.62 9.15 7.21
CA ALA A 8 16.58 10.18 7.57
C ALA A 8 16.29 10.87 8.92
N ARG A 9 15.07 10.73 9.48
CA ARG A 9 14.74 11.23 10.82
C ARG A 9 15.37 10.42 11.95
N PHE A 10 15.83 9.22 11.66
CA PHE A 10 16.55 8.38 12.62
C PHE A 10 18.03 8.73 12.71
N ASP A 11 18.56 9.54 11.79
CA ASP A 11 19.93 10.03 11.82
C ASP A 11 19.93 11.40 12.49
N ALA A 12 20.05 11.43 13.82
CA ALA A 12 20.14 12.68 14.56
C ALA A 12 21.44 13.41 14.23
N PRO A 13 21.43 14.77 14.20
CA PRO A 13 22.66 15.54 14.01
C PRO A 13 23.74 15.14 15.02
N GLY A 14 24.90 14.68 14.54
CA GLY A 14 26.03 14.25 15.39
C GLY A 14 26.08 12.76 15.73
N GLU A 15 25.04 11.97 15.41
CA GLU A 15 25.05 10.52 15.68
C GLU A 15 25.54 9.69 14.50
N GLY A 16 25.75 10.31 13.34
CA GLY A 16 26.16 9.63 12.11
C GLY A 16 25.08 8.77 11.46
N PRO A 17 25.36 8.16 10.31
CA PRO A 17 24.45 7.25 9.64
C PRO A 17 24.21 6.00 10.48
N GLY A 18 23.06 5.33 10.25
CA GLY A 18 22.73 4.06 10.93
C GLY A 18 21.71 4.20 12.06
N GLY A 19 21.05 5.35 12.20
CA GLY A 19 19.99 5.54 13.18
C GLY A 19 18.81 4.59 12.97
N PHE A 20 18.46 4.32 11.72
CA PHE A 20 17.39 3.40 11.39
C PHE A 20 17.77 1.95 11.73
N GLU A 21 19.00 1.52 11.46
CA GLU A 21 19.47 0.18 11.85
C GLU A 21 19.48 0.01 13.38
N ARG A 22 19.89 1.04 14.13
CA ARG A 22 19.83 1.01 15.61
C ARG A 22 18.40 0.90 16.12
N PHE A 23 17.46 1.60 15.48
CA PHE A 23 16.04 1.48 15.79
C PHE A 23 15.53 0.05 15.57
N LEU A 24 15.81 -0.55 14.40
CA LEU A 24 15.44 -1.92 14.07
C LEU A 24 16.03 -2.92 15.07
N ALA A 25 17.33 -2.84 15.33
CA ALA A 25 17.99 -3.70 16.31
C ALA A 25 17.35 -3.59 17.71
N ARG A 26 16.92 -2.39 18.11
CA ARG A 26 16.23 -2.19 19.39
C ARG A 26 14.81 -2.78 19.38
N ALA A 27 14.06 -2.64 18.26
CA ALA A 27 12.75 -3.23 18.11
C ALA A 27 12.84 -4.77 18.21
N HIS A 28 13.75 -5.38 17.46
CA HIS A 28 13.97 -6.84 17.47
C HIS A 28 14.41 -7.34 18.85
N ALA A 29 15.29 -6.62 19.56
CA ALA A 29 15.68 -6.95 20.92
C ALA A 29 14.51 -6.92 21.93
N LEU A 30 13.43 -6.25 21.59
CA LEU A 30 12.18 -6.22 22.38
C LEU A 30 11.13 -7.22 21.85
N GLY A 31 11.47 -8.04 20.86
CA GLY A 31 10.55 -8.99 20.24
C GLY A 31 9.49 -8.33 19.33
N LEU A 32 9.78 -7.13 18.82
CA LEU A 32 8.88 -6.38 17.95
C LEU A 32 9.35 -6.49 16.50
N GLY A 33 8.49 -7.00 15.62
CA GLY A 33 8.71 -6.93 14.17
C GLY A 33 8.43 -5.52 13.63
N VAL A 34 9.12 -5.15 12.55
CA VAL A 34 8.98 -3.85 11.91
C VAL A 34 8.53 -4.03 10.47
N ILE A 35 7.39 -3.43 10.12
CA ILE A 35 6.84 -3.41 8.77
C ILE A 35 7.04 -2.01 8.21
N VAL A 36 7.57 -1.92 6.99
CA VAL A 36 7.79 -0.64 6.29
C VAL A 36 6.69 -0.43 5.24
N ASP A 37 6.13 0.78 5.21
CA ASP A 37 5.29 1.21 4.10
C ASP A 37 6.16 1.38 2.85
N TRP A 38 5.90 0.59 1.83
CA TRP A 38 6.58 0.63 0.54
C TRP A 38 5.61 1.03 -0.57
N VAL A 39 5.98 2.04 -1.36
CA VAL A 39 5.08 2.69 -2.32
C VAL A 39 5.56 2.44 -3.75
N PRO A 40 5.26 1.29 -4.36
CA PRO A 40 5.59 1.02 -5.76
C PRO A 40 4.53 1.52 -6.75
N ALA A 41 3.37 1.99 -6.28
CA ALA A 41 2.28 2.40 -7.15
C ALA A 41 2.60 3.67 -7.93
N HIS A 42 3.27 4.62 -7.28
CA HIS A 42 3.50 5.94 -7.83
C HIS A 42 4.69 6.65 -7.18
N PHE A 43 5.16 7.73 -7.79
CA PHE A 43 6.26 8.55 -7.28
C PHE A 43 6.06 10.04 -7.58
N PRO A 44 6.68 10.94 -6.79
CA PRO A 44 6.52 12.38 -6.99
C PRO A 44 7.25 12.87 -8.25
N SER A 45 6.74 13.96 -8.83
CA SER A 45 7.31 14.62 -10.02
C SER A 45 8.37 15.68 -9.68
N ASP A 46 8.99 15.62 -8.49
CA ASP A 46 10.02 16.57 -8.09
C ASP A 46 11.25 16.49 -9.00
N ALA A 47 11.84 17.65 -9.33
CA ALA A 47 12.96 17.75 -10.28
C ALA A 47 14.23 16.98 -9.88
N HIS A 48 14.37 16.64 -8.60
CA HIS A 48 15.49 15.83 -8.08
C HIS A 48 15.13 14.34 -7.91
N GLY A 49 13.92 13.94 -8.36
CA GLY A 49 13.40 12.58 -8.25
C GLY A 49 13.60 11.77 -9.54
N LEU A 50 12.69 10.83 -9.77
CA LEU A 50 12.75 9.89 -10.89
C LEU A 50 12.04 10.40 -12.15
N ALA A 51 11.26 11.49 -12.05
CA ALA A 51 10.51 12.05 -13.19
C ALA A 51 11.47 12.49 -14.29
N GLN A 52 11.26 11.99 -15.51
CA GLN A 52 12.11 12.27 -16.67
C GLN A 52 13.62 12.15 -16.33
N PHE A 53 13.99 11.10 -15.65
CA PHE A 53 15.30 10.92 -15.02
C PHE A 53 16.50 11.15 -15.93
N ASP A 54 16.42 10.69 -17.17
CA ASP A 54 17.45 10.86 -18.20
C ASP A 54 17.02 11.85 -19.31
N GLY A 55 16.01 12.67 -19.03
CA GLY A 55 15.39 13.57 -20.02
C GLY A 55 14.28 12.89 -20.82
N THR A 56 13.98 11.62 -20.56
CA THR A 56 12.88 10.86 -21.14
C THR A 56 11.96 10.29 -20.07
N HIS A 57 10.83 9.70 -20.48
CA HIS A 57 9.94 8.96 -19.56
C HIS A 57 10.50 7.56 -19.28
N LEU A 58 11.57 7.50 -18.46
CA LEU A 58 12.27 6.25 -18.14
C LEU A 58 11.45 5.36 -17.19
N TYR A 59 10.99 5.93 -16.07
CA TYR A 59 10.26 5.20 -15.04
C TYR A 59 8.75 5.24 -15.22
N GLU A 60 8.22 6.30 -15.79
CA GLU A 60 6.79 6.52 -16.00
C GLU A 60 6.35 6.27 -17.44
N HIS A 61 5.03 6.20 -17.66
CA HIS A 61 4.46 6.27 -19.01
C HIS A 61 4.45 7.71 -19.54
N ALA A 62 4.70 7.89 -20.85
CA ALA A 62 4.62 9.19 -21.50
C ALA A 62 3.19 9.71 -21.65
N ASP A 63 2.21 8.81 -21.84
CA ASP A 63 0.79 9.17 -21.90
C ASP A 63 0.25 9.41 -20.48
N PRO A 64 -0.23 10.62 -20.15
CA PRO A 64 -0.74 10.93 -18.82
C PRO A 64 -1.98 10.10 -18.44
N ARG A 65 -2.69 9.52 -19.40
CA ARG A 65 -3.81 8.61 -19.15
C ARG A 65 -3.35 7.27 -18.56
N GLU A 66 -2.08 6.95 -18.63
CA GLU A 66 -1.45 5.78 -18.04
C GLU A 66 -0.42 6.15 -16.97
N GLY A 67 0.23 7.30 -17.11
CA GLY A 67 1.42 7.71 -16.34
C GLY A 67 1.18 8.72 -15.22
N TYR A 68 -0.06 9.18 -14.97
CA TYR A 68 -0.29 10.25 -14.02
C TYR A 68 -1.54 10.02 -13.15
N HIS A 69 -1.38 10.10 -11.83
CA HIS A 69 -2.48 10.10 -10.85
C HIS A 69 -2.97 11.54 -10.58
N GLN A 70 -4.20 11.83 -10.97
CA GLN A 70 -4.82 13.15 -10.77
C GLN A 70 -5.06 13.47 -9.29
N ASP A 71 -5.52 12.50 -8.49
CA ASP A 71 -5.84 12.69 -7.07
C ASP A 71 -4.61 13.02 -6.22
N TRP A 72 -3.44 12.53 -6.60
CA TRP A 72 -2.21 12.65 -5.81
C TRP A 72 -1.14 13.53 -6.44
N ASN A 73 -1.35 14.00 -7.68
CA ASN A 73 -0.33 14.72 -8.47
C ASN A 73 1.01 13.96 -8.52
N THR A 74 0.95 12.68 -8.85
CA THR A 74 2.11 11.79 -8.89
C THR A 74 2.19 11.03 -10.20
N LEU A 75 3.37 10.53 -10.54
CA LEU A 75 3.60 9.72 -11.72
C LEU A 75 3.41 8.23 -11.39
N ILE A 76 2.95 7.47 -12.37
CA ILE A 76 2.74 6.02 -12.28
C ILE A 76 3.91 5.32 -12.94
N TYR A 77 4.49 4.33 -12.26
CA TYR A 77 5.55 3.49 -12.82
C TYR A 77 5.05 2.71 -14.05
N ASN A 78 5.92 2.63 -15.07
CA ASN A 78 5.67 1.78 -16.24
C ASN A 78 6.05 0.33 -15.93
N PHE A 79 5.11 -0.43 -15.37
CA PHE A 79 5.30 -1.84 -14.99
C PHE A 79 5.55 -2.78 -16.19
N GLY A 80 5.32 -2.31 -17.42
CA GLY A 80 5.64 -3.04 -18.64
C GLY A 80 7.14 -3.08 -18.97
N ARG A 81 7.96 -2.19 -18.36
CA ARG A 81 9.41 -2.16 -18.57
C ARG A 81 10.14 -3.07 -17.61
N THR A 82 10.97 -3.96 -18.13
CA THR A 82 11.80 -4.88 -17.33
C THR A 82 12.72 -4.13 -16.37
N GLU A 83 13.30 -3.02 -16.80
CA GLU A 83 14.21 -2.19 -15.98
C GLU A 83 13.49 -1.58 -14.79
N VAL A 84 12.26 -1.10 -14.98
CA VAL A 84 11.43 -0.55 -13.92
C VAL A 84 11.01 -1.63 -12.92
N ARG A 85 10.61 -2.80 -13.43
CA ARG A 85 10.29 -3.96 -12.58
C ARG A 85 11.50 -4.40 -11.75
N ASN A 86 12.67 -4.53 -12.37
CA ASN A 86 13.92 -4.87 -11.69
C ASN A 86 14.29 -3.84 -10.62
N PHE A 87 14.14 -2.54 -10.92
CA PHE A 87 14.36 -1.47 -9.96
C PHE A 87 13.44 -1.60 -8.75
N LEU A 88 12.15 -1.84 -8.96
CA LEU A 88 11.16 -1.96 -7.89
C LEU A 88 11.38 -3.24 -7.07
N VAL A 89 11.61 -4.41 -7.70
CA VAL A 89 11.92 -5.65 -6.99
C VAL A 89 13.21 -5.49 -6.18
N GLY A 90 14.26 -4.91 -6.78
CA GLY A 90 15.51 -4.62 -6.09
C GLY A 90 15.32 -3.68 -4.91
N SER A 91 14.45 -2.66 -5.04
CA SER A 91 14.08 -1.77 -3.93
C SER A 91 13.40 -2.51 -2.78
N ALA A 92 12.47 -3.43 -3.08
CA ALA A 92 11.81 -4.23 -2.07
C ALA A 92 12.78 -5.13 -1.30
N LEU A 93 13.61 -5.88 -2.03
CA LEU A 93 14.63 -6.75 -1.46
C LEU A 93 15.67 -5.96 -0.65
N PHE A 94 16.05 -4.76 -1.11
CA PHE A 94 16.97 -3.88 -0.38
C PHE A 94 16.47 -3.55 1.04
N TRP A 95 15.19 -3.23 1.21
CA TRP A 95 14.64 -2.97 2.54
C TRP A 95 14.62 -4.21 3.42
N LEU A 96 14.26 -5.35 2.84
CA LEU A 96 14.17 -6.62 3.55
C LEU A 96 15.55 -7.17 3.93
N GLU A 97 16.51 -7.19 2.99
CA GLU A 97 17.83 -7.78 3.21
C GLU A 97 18.81 -6.83 3.93
N ARG A 98 18.85 -5.55 3.49
CA ARG A 98 19.83 -4.59 4.01
C ARG A 98 19.47 -4.06 5.38
N TYR A 99 18.19 -3.87 5.62
CA TYR A 99 17.68 -3.32 6.88
C TYR A 99 17.02 -4.37 7.77
N ASP A 100 16.88 -5.61 7.31
CA ASP A 100 16.28 -6.70 8.11
C ASP A 100 14.89 -6.32 8.66
N VAL A 101 14.07 -5.67 7.81
CA VAL A 101 12.67 -5.40 8.17
C VAL A 101 11.83 -6.66 7.99
N ASP A 102 10.85 -6.89 8.87
CA ASP A 102 10.07 -8.12 8.93
C ASP A 102 8.97 -8.17 7.86
N GLY A 103 8.72 -7.07 7.17
CA GLY A 103 7.74 -7.06 6.09
C GLY A 103 7.59 -5.72 5.41
N LEU A 104 6.87 -5.77 4.29
CA LEU A 104 6.48 -4.60 3.49
C LEU A 104 4.96 -4.50 3.42
N ARG A 105 4.43 -3.36 3.78
CA ARG A 105 3.06 -3.00 3.45
C ARG A 105 3.10 -2.24 2.11
N VAL A 106 2.52 -2.85 1.09
CA VAL A 106 2.47 -2.29 -0.26
C VAL A 106 1.29 -1.35 -0.39
N ASP A 107 1.62 -0.08 -0.57
CA ASP A 107 0.66 1.03 -0.63
C ASP A 107 -0.13 1.05 -1.93
N ALA A 108 -1.42 1.42 -1.85
CA ALA A 108 -2.29 1.74 -2.98
C ALA A 108 -2.37 0.66 -4.08
N VAL A 109 -2.39 -0.62 -3.71
CA VAL A 109 -2.43 -1.74 -4.68
C VAL A 109 -3.65 -1.65 -5.61
N ALA A 110 -4.79 -1.16 -5.13
CA ALA A 110 -5.97 -0.95 -5.98
C ALA A 110 -5.67 -0.04 -7.19
N SER A 111 -4.88 1.01 -6.99
CA SER A 111 -4.49 1.93 -8.09
C SER A 111 -3.55 1.29 -9.11
N MET A 112 -2.85 0.22 -8.71
CA MET A 112 -2.00 -0.56 -9.61
C MET A 112 -2.80 -1.54 -10.46
N LEU A 113 -3.88 -2.12 -9.88
CA LEU A 113 -4.67 -3.17 -10.54
C LEU A 113 -5.59 -2.64 -11.64
N TYR A 114 -6.01 -1.37 -11.56
CA TYR A 114 -7.03 -0.82 -12.42
C TYR A 114 -6.55 0.44 -13.14
N ARG A 115 -6.59 0.41 -14.49
CA ARG A 115 -6.23 1.55 -15.36
C ARG A 115 -7.22 2.71 -15.28
N ASP A 116 -8.46 2.43 -14.88
CA ASP A 116 -9.53 3.41 -14.67
C ASP A 116 -9.63 3.92 -13.22
N TYR A 117 -8.66 3.60 -12.36
CA TYR A 117 -8.69 4.04 -10.96
C TYR A 117 -8.76 5.57 -10.85
N SER A 118 -9.81 6.09 -10.20
CA SER A 118 -10.10 7.53 -10.05
C SER A 118 -10.13 8.32 -11.36
N ARG A 119 -10.59 7.71 -12.45
CA ARG A 119 -10.66 8.33 -13.78
C ARG A 119 -12.06 8.23 -14.37
N ASN A 120 -12.43 9.25 -15.14
CA ASN A 120 -13.67 9.22 -15.90
C ASN A 120 -13.49 8.45 -17.23
N ALA A 121 -14.61 8.19 -17.89
CA ALA A 121 -14.59 7.60 -19.22
C ALA A 121 -13.79 8.47 -20.20
N GLY A 122 -12.84 7.86 -20.93
CA GLY A 122 -11.94 8.54 -21.86
C GLY A 122 -10.65 9.11 -21.25
N GLU A 123 -10.51 9.08 -19.92
CA GLU A 123 -9.31 9.56 -19.23
C GLU A 123 -8.29 8.44 -18.94
N TRP A 124 -8.50 7.25 -19.44
CA TRP A 124 -7.64 6.10 -19.29
C TRP A 124 -7.53 5.28 -20.58
N VAL A 125 -6.51 4.45 -20.69
CA VAL A 125 -6.23 3.60 -21.84
C VAL A 125 -6.56 2.16 -21.49
N PRO A 126 -7.47 1.49 -22.20
CA PRO A 126 -7.77 0.08 -22.00
C PRO A 126 -6.53 -0.81 -22.19
N ASN A 127 -6.53 -1.98 -21.54
CA ASN A 127 -5.50 -3.00 -21.79
C ASN A 127 -5.65 -3.62 -23.19
N ALA A 128 -4.72 -4.51 -23.57
CA ALA A 128 -4.68 -5.14 -24.89
C ALA A 128 -5.96 -5.93 -25.26
N TYR A 129 -6.80 -6.25 -24.28
CA TYR A 129 -8.08 -6.94 -24.47
C TYR A 129 -9.30 -6.02 -24.36
N GLY A 130 -9.09 -4.71 -24.21
CA GLY A 130 -10.14 -3.72 -24.03
C GLY A 130 -10.66 -3.59 -22.60
N GLY A 131 -10.07 -4.29 -21.63
CA GLY A 131 -10.44 -4.26 -20.21
C GLY A 131 -9.72 -3.14 -19.44
N ARG A 132 -10.14 -2.99 -18.19
CA ARG A 132 -9.61 -1.97 -17.27
C ARG A 132 -8.45 -2.47 -16.39
N GLU A 133 -8.21 -3.76 -16.35
CA GLU A 133 -7.17 -4.39 -15.55
C GLU A 133 -5.79 -3.99 -16.09
N ASN A 134 -4.88 -3.57 -15.22
CA ASN A 134 -3.50 -3.30 -15.58
C ASN A 134 -2.69 -4.61 -15.52
N LEU A 135 -2.63 -5.29 -16.66
CA LEU A 135 -2.01 -6.63 -16.77
C LEU A 135 -0.54 -6.61 -16.40
N GLU A 136 0.17 -5.56 -16.76
CA GLU A 136 1.60 -5.38 -16.49
C GLU A 136 1.86 -5.22 -14.99
N ALA A 137 1.01 -4.45 -14.30
CA ALA A 137 1.11 -4.30 -12.85
C ALA A 137 0.73 -5.57 -12.09
N ILE A 138 -0.28 -6.32 -12.58
CA ILE A 138 -0.67 -7.61 -12.01
C ILE A 138 0.50 -8.61 -12.11
N ASP A 139 1.15 -8.69 -13.26
CA ASP A 139 2.31 -9.55 -13.45
C ASP A 139 3.50 -9.11 -12.59
N PHE A 140 3.73 -7.81 -12.48
CA PHE A 140 4.74 -7.26 -11.58
C PHE A 140 4.49 -7.64 -10.12
N LEU A 141 3.26 -7.50 -9.61
CA LEU A 141 2.93 -7.86 -8.22
C LEU A 141 3.15 -9.35 -7.94
N ARG A 142 2.81 -10.21 -8.90
CA ARG A 142 3.09 -11.65 -8.81
C ARG A 142 4.59 -11.95 -8.82
N GLU A 143 5.34 -11.27 -9.66
CA GLU A 143 6.80 -11.40 -9.73
C GLU A 143 7.45 -10.94 -8.43
N LEU A 144 7.04 -9.78 -7.91
CA LEU A 144 7.49 -9.22 -6.64
C LEU A 144 7.32 -10.24 -5.50
N ASN A 145 6.10 -10.74 -5.31
CA ASN A 145 5.81 -11.67 -4.22
C ASN A 145 6.58 -12.99 -4.36
N ARG A 146 6.69 -13.52 -5.59
CA ARG A 146 7.51 -14.70 -5.85
C ARG A 146 8.99 -14.46 -5.55
N ALA A 147 9.54 -13.31 -5.94
CA ALA A 147 10.93 -12.97 -5.66
C ALA A 147 11.18 -12.83 -4.15
N VAL A 148 10.32 -12.09 -3.46
CA VAL A 148 10.44 -11.89 -2.01
C VAL A 148 10.39 -13.22 -1.26
N TYR A 149 9.37 -14.05 -1.47
CA TYR A 149 9.22 -15.32 -0.73
C TYR A 149 10.21 -16.40 -1.14
N ARG A 150 10.82 -16.31 -2.33
CA ARG A 150 11.92 -17.19 -2.73
C ARG A 150 13.20 -16.88 -1.96
N GLU A 151 13.53 -15.60 -1.81
CA GLU A 151 14.78 -15.16 -1.15
C GLU A 151 14.61 -15.11 0.38
N LEU A 152 13.43 -14.68 0.87
CA LEU A 152 13.14 -14.40 2.27
C LEU A 152 11.78 -14.98 2.67
N PRO A 153 11.67 -16.29 2.91
CA PRO A 153 10.39 -16.96 3.14
C PRO A 153 9.68 -16.55 4.44
N ASP A 154 10.40 -16.00 5.41
CA ASP A 154 9.89 -15.67 6.74
C ASP A 154 9.37 -14.23 6.87
N VAL A 155 9.48 -13.41 5.80
CA VAL A 155 8.98 -12.04 5.82
C VAL A 155 7.50 -11.98 5.41
N HIS A 156 6.89 -10.81 5.61
CA HIS A 156 5.49 -10.58 5.24
C HIS A 156 5.36 -9.53 4.14
N THR A 157 4.58 -9.83 3.10
CA THR A 157 4.07 -8.83 2.17
C THR A 157 2.58 -8.61 2.43
N ILE A 158 2.17 -7.36 2.58
CA ILE A 158 0.83 -6.97 3.00
C ILE A 158 0.28 -5.98 1.97
N ALA A 159 -0.84 -6.30 1.34
CA ALA A 159 -1.46 -5.41 0.37
C ALA A 159 -2.43 -4.43 1.04
N GLU A 160 -2.28 -3.13 0.77
CA GLU A 160 -3.38 -2.20 0.90
C GLU A 160 -4.19 -2.23 -0.40
N GLU A 161 -5.23 -3.05 -0.41
CA GLU A 161 -6.12 -3.20 -1.56
C GLU A 161 -7.56 -3.01 -1.10
N SER A 162 -8.20 -1.94 -1.59
CA SER A 162 -9.50 -1.44 -1.10
C SER A 162 -10.69 -1.92 -1.94
N THR A 163 -10.44 -2.69 -3.00
CA THR A 163 -11.49 -3.17 -3.91
C THR A 163 -11.88 -4.63 -3.63
N ALA A 164 -12.80 -5.15 -4.43
CA ALA A 164 -13.19 -6.56 -4.40
C ALA A 164 -12.31 -7.45 -5.29
N TRP A 165 -11.05 -7.05 -5.57
CA TRP A 165 -10.15 -7.91 -6.33
C TRP A 165 -9.96 -9.24 -5.63
N PRO A 166 -10.17 -10.38 -6.33
CA PRO A 166 -10.11 -11.69 -5.69
C PRO A 166 -8.67 -12.19 -5.54
N MET A 167 -8.45 -13.07 -4.57
CA MET A 167 -7.23 -13.84 -4.39
C MET A 167 -5.95 -12.99 -4.22
N VAL A 168 -6.07 -11.83 -3.56
CA VAL A 168 -4.92 -10.97 -3.27
C VAL A 168 -3.90 -11.72 -2.42
N SER A 169 -4.36 -12.40 -1.36
CA SER A 169 -3.51 -13.16 -0.44
C SER A 169 -3.53 -14.68 -0.72
N ARG A 170 -3.69 -15.07 -1.98
CA ARG A 170 -3.58 -16.46 -2.41
C ARG A 170 -2.33 -16.67 -3.27
N PRO A 171 -1.76 -17.89 -3.28
CA PRO A 171 -0.57 -18.20 -4.07
C PRO A 171 -0.73 -17.87 -5.56
N THR A 172 0.37 -17.48 -6.19
CA THR A 172 0.41 -17.15 -7.63
C THR A 172 0.07 -18.34 -8.51
N GLU A 173 0.35 -19.57 -8.05
CA GLU A 173 0.12 -20.84 -8.75
C GLU A 173 -1.38 -21.14 -8.95
N VAL A 174 -2.23 -20.60 -8.08
CA VAL A 174 -3.70 -20.72 -8.20
C VAL A 174 -4.35 -19.46 -8.79
N GLY A 175 -3.53 -18.54 -9.31
CA GLY A 175 -4.00 -17.31 -9.95
C GLY A 175 -4.06 -16.08 -9.03
N GLY A 176 -3.62 -16.21 -7.77
CA GLY A 176 -3.56 -15.11 -6.81
C GLY A 176 -2.46 -14.09 -7.10
N LEU A 177 -2.40 -13.02 -6.32
CA LEU A 177 -1.33 -12.02 -6.39
C LEU A 177 -0.11 -12.40 -5.56
N GLY A 178 -0.23 -13.37 -4.64
CA GLY A 178 0.88 -13.91 -3.86
C GLY A 178 1.21 -13.12 -2.59
N PHE A 179 0.42 -12.14 -2.19
CA PHE A 179 0.62 -11.48 -0.89
C PHE A 179 0.37 -12.43 0.27
N GLY A 180 1.11 -12.26 1.36
CA GLY A 180 0.84 -13.01 2.59
C GLY A 180 -0.47 -12.58 3.26
N MET A 181 -0.75 -11.28 3.24
CA MET A 181 -1.92 -10.69 3.88
C MET A 181 -2.50 -9.51 3.08
N LYS A 182 -3.74 -9.15 3.41
CA LYS A 182 -4.45 -7.99 2.84
C LYS A 182 -5.07 -7.16 3.97
N TRP A 183 -5.03 -5.82 3.87
CA TRP A 183 -5.81 -4.96 4.74
C TRP A 183 -7.31 -5.09 4.48
N ASP A 184 -8.10 -5.26 5.54
CA ASP A 184 -9.57 -5.26 5.47
C ASP A 184 -10.09 -3.82 5.54
N MET A 185 -10.06 -3.13 4.40
CA MET A 185 -10.52 -1.75 4.28
C MET A 185 -12.04 -1.65 4.49
N GLY A 186 -12.81 -2.67 4.12
CA GLY A 186 -14.24 -2.74 4.37
C GLY A 186 -14.57 -2.71 5.86
N TRP A 187 -13.89 -3.57 6.64
CA TRP A 187 -14.03 -3.57 8.09
C TRP A 187 -13.65 -2.21 8.71
N MET A 188 -12.59 -1.58 8.22
CA MET A 188 -12.16 -0.27 8.73
C MET A 188 -13.26 0.79 8.51
N HIS A 189 -13.76 0.92 7.29
CA HIS A 189 -14.80 1.91 6.98
C HIS A 189 -16.09 1.66 7.75
N ASP A 190 -16.53 0.41 7.83
CA ASP A 190 -17.74 0.03 8.57
C ASP A 190 -17.58 0.31 10.07
N THR A 191 -16.43 -0.03 10.64
CA THR A 191 -16.12 0.23 12.05
C THR A 191 -16.09 1.73 12.36
N LEU A 192 -15.37 2.52 11.56
CA LEU A 192 -15.31 3.98 11.75
C LEU A 192 -16.68 4.63 11.60
N LYS A 193 -17.48 4.20 10.63
CA LYS A 193 -18.84 4.68 10.41
C LYS A 193 -19.75 4.32 11.58
N TYR A 194 -19.66 3.11 12.10
CA TYR A 194 -20.43 2.67 13.27
C TYR A 194 -20.05 3.46 14.52
N MET A 195 -18.76 3.66 14.78
CA MET A 195 -18.28 4.40 15.95
C MET A 195 -18.62 5.89 15.91
N ALA A 196 -18.69 6.48 14.71
CA ALA A 196 -19.09 7.88 14.52
C ALA A 196 -20.59 8.12 14.76
N ARG A 197 -21.41 7.06 14.87
CA ARG A 197 -22.85 7.22 15.15
C ARG A 197 -23.08 7.55 16.61
N ASP A 198 -24.12 8.36 16.86
CA ASP A 198 -24.64 8.55 18.22
C ASP A 198 -25.01 7.19 18.85
N PRO A 199 -24.61 6.92 20.11
CA PRO A 199 -24.88 5.65 20.80
C PRO A 199 -26.34 5.21 20.76
N VAL A 200 -27.30 6.17 20.81
CA VAL A 200 -28.73 5.86 20.77
C VAL A 200 -29.15 5.19 19.46
N HIS A 201 -28.44 5.44 18.37
CA HIS A 201 -28.73 4.86 17.04
C HIS A 201 -27.93 3.58 16.75
N ARG A 202 -26.85 3.28 17.47
CA ARG A 202 -25.96 2.12 17.18
C ARG A 202 -26.70 0.79 17.17
N LYS A 203 -27.72 0.62 18.02
CA LYS A 203 -28.53 -0.60 18.08
C LYS A 203 -29.22 -0.98 16.77
N TYR A 204 -29.43 -0.02 15.87
CA TYR A 204 -30.06 -0.27 14.56
C TYR A 204 -29.04 -0.54 13.44
N HIS A 205 -27.75 -0.55 13.76
CA HIS A 205 -26.67 -0.61 12.77
C HIS A 205 -25.61 -1.69 13.06
N HIS A 206 -25.94 -2.69 13.89
CA HIS A 206 -25.03 -3.79 14.21
C HIS A 206 -24.56 -4.56 12.98
N ASN A 207 -25.37 -4.56 11.90
CA ASN A 207 -24.99 -5.13 10.62
C ASN A 207 -23.69 -4.54 10.04
N GLN A 208 -23.33 -3.30 10.37
CA GLN A 208 -22.04 -2.72 9.95
C GLN A 208 -20.86 -3.46 10.58
N LEU A 209 -20.97 -3.92 11.83
CA LEU A 209 -19.92 -4.70 12.49
C LEU A 209 -19.90 -6.16 12.04
N THR A 210 -21.05 -6.74 11.74
CA THR A 210 -21.19 -8.16 11.41
C THR A 210 -21.05 -8.45 9.92
N PHE A 211 -21.17 -7.46 9.05
CA PHE A 211 -21.11 -7.65 7.58
C PHE A 211 -19.80 -8.33 7.15
N ARG A 212 -18.70 -8.02 7.83
CA ARG A 212 -17.41 -8.66 7.60
C ARG A 212 -17.46 -10.20 7.67
N SER A 213 -18.34 -10.79 8.47
CA SER A 213 -18.42 -12.25 8.61
C SER A 213 -18.76 -12.96 7.29
N LEU A 214 -19.35 -12.25 6.33
CA LEU A 214 -19.67 -12.79 5.01
C LEU A 214 -18.41 -13.06 4.15
N TYR A 215 -17.32 -12.34 4.39
CA TYR A 215 -16.10 -12.46 3.59
C TYR A 215 -14.82 -12.67 4.40
N ALA A 216 -14.93 -12.79 5.73
CA ALA A 216 -13.79 -12.84 6.66
C ALA A 216 -12.72 -13.90 6.34
N PHE A 217 -13.09 -14.95 5.60
CA PHE A 217 -12.22 -16.09 5.28
C PHE A 217 -11.81 -16.16 3.80
N THR A 218 -12.20 -15.17 2.98
CA THR A 218 -11.83 -15.14 1.56
C THR A 218 -10.36 -14.80 1.34
N GLU A 219 -9.78 -14.01 2.25
CA GLU A 219 -8.39 -13.55 2.25
C GLU A 219 -7.75 -13.72 3.63
N ASN A 220 -6.45 -13.55 3.73
CA ASN A 220 -5.73 -13.45 4.99
C ASN A 220 -5.76 -11.99 5.45
N PHE A 221 -6.81 -11.60 6.17
CA PHE A 221 -7.04 -10.22 6.51
C PHE A 221 -6.28 -9.73 7.75
N ILE A 222 -5.73 -8.52 7.65
CA ILE A 222 -5.36 -7.66 8.78
C ILE A 222 -6.48 -6.63 8.97
N LEU A 223 -6.83 -6.31 10.21
CA LEU A 223 -7.82 -5.30 10.57
C LEU A 223 -7.13 -3.95 10.83
N PRO A 224 -6.99 -3.08 9.82
CA PRO A 224 -6.27 -1.83 9.99
C PRO A 224 -7.17 -0.75 10.60
N LEU A 225 -6.56 0.17 11.34
CA LEU A 225 -7.05 1.54 11.50
C LEU A 225 -6.00 2.43 10.83
N SER A 226 -6.12 2.60 9.51
CA SER A 226 -5.12 3.32 8.72
C SER A 226 -4.88 4.73 9.27
N HIS A 227 -3.61 5.13 9.30
CA HIS A 227 -3.22 6.50 9.62
C HIS A 227 -3.90 7.53 8.71
N ASP A 228 -4.22 7.16 7.48
CA ASP A 228 -4.93 8.04 6.53
C ASP A 228 -6.38 8.32 6.95
N GLU A 229 -6.95 7.49 7.78
CA GLU A 229 -8.34 7.64 8.24
C GLU A 229 -8.46 8.14 9.69
N VAL A 230 -7.44 7.98 10.53
CA VAL A 230 -7.52 8.29 11.97
C VAL A 230 -6.57 9.38 12.44
N VAL A 231 -5.69 9.88 11.56
CA VAL A 231 -4.77 11.01 11.80
C VAL A 231 -4.83 11.98 10.61
N HIS A 232 -3.89 12.88 10.46
CA HIS A 232 -3.74 13.76 9.29
C HIS A 232 -5.03 14.53 8.89
N GLY A 233 -5.62 15.27 9.85
CA GLY A 233 -6.79 16.14 9.60
C GLY A 233 -8.13 15.40 9.63
N LYS A 234 -8.15 14.08 9.63
CA LYS A 234 -9.39 13.29 9.72
C LYS A 234 -9.81 12.90 11.14
N LYS A 235 -9.19 13.47 12.17
CA LYS A 235 -9.39 13.24 13.61
C LYS A 235 -8.95 11.84 14.07
N ALA A 236 -8.43 11.73 15.28
CA ALA A 236 -8.20 10.45 15.96
C ALA A 236 -9.53 9.72 16.20
N MET A 237 -9.48 8.39 16.37
CA MET A 237 -10.69 7.59 16.56
C MET A 237 -11.57 8.07 17.70
N LEU A 238 -10.99 8.45 18.84
CA LEU A 238 -11.73 9.03 19.97
C LEU A 238 -12.50 10.29 19.57
N SER A 239 -11.86 11.16 18.79
CA SER A 239 -12.48 12.42 18.35
C SER A 239 -13.50 12.26 17.21
N LYS A 240 -13.62 11.06 16.62
CA LYS A 240 -14.67 10.73 15.65
C LYS A 240 -15.97 10.30 16.34
N MET A 241 -15.89 9.83 17.57
CA MET A 241 -17.07 9.42 18.34
C MET A 241 -17.84 10.65 18.84
N PRO A 242 -19.20 10.57 18.92
CA PRO A 242 -20.01 11.60 19.53
C PRO A 242 -19.70 11.75 21.02
N GLY A 243 -19.89 12.98 21.53
CA GLY A 243 -19.59 13.29 22.92
C GLY A 243 -18.29 14.08 23.07
N ASP A 244 -17.77 14.12 24.26
CA ASP A 244 -16.47 14.68 24.58
C ASP A 244 -15.50 13.62 25.09
N MET A 245 -14.23 14.00 25.28
CA MET A 245 -13.18 13.05 25.67
C MET A 245 -13.31 12.49 27.10
N TRP A 246 -14.32 12.94 27.86
CA TRP A 246 -14.60 12.53 29.23
C TRP A 246 -15.83 11.60 29.33
N GLN A 247 -16.55 11.42 28.25
CA GLN A 247 -17.69 10.52 28.11
C GLN A 247 -17.29 9.18 27.47
#